data_c8a5f03ef7bdb769b408d602919b2f8d
#
_entry.id   c8a5f03ef7bdb769b408d602919b2f8d
#
_cell.length_a   1.000
_cell.length_b   1.000
_cell.length_c   1.000
_cell.angle_alpha   90.00
_cell.angle_beta   90.00
_cell.angle_gamma   90.00
#
_symmetry.space_group_name_H-M   'P 1'
#
loop_
_entity.id
_entity.type
_entity.pdbx_description
1 polymer ?
#
loop_
_entity_poly.entity_id
_entity_poly.type
_entity_poly.pdbx_seq_one_letter_code
_entity_poly.pdbx_strand_id
1 'polypeptide(L)'
;MAEHNIIGQKGEEIACETMRKKGFRVVNANWKFGHLEMDVIAVNKKEIAFVEVKTRTSSFGGKRPEEYVDELKRRRMAAAANAYIKYYKIELVPRFDIIGITMDPNTYEVKELTHIEDAFLPPQRTIGKSSFSGHGKWHHRSRVIGK
;
A
#
# COMPACT_ATOMS: atom_id res chain seq x y z
N MET A 1 21.18 10.24 6.55
CA MET A 1 20.47 10.28 5.32
C MET A 1 20.59 9.03 4.53
N ALA A 2 21.79 8.71 4.16
CA ALA A 2 21.99 7.52 3.34
C ALA A 2 21.41 6.29 3.99
N GLU A 3 21.57 6.16 5.29
CA GLU A 3 21.05 4.99 5.98
C GLU A 3 19.54 4.90 5.95
N HIS A 4 18.88 6.02 6.11
CA HIS A 4 17.44 6.03 6.07
C HIS A 4 16.95 5.60 4.69
N ASN A 5 17.62 6.09 3.65
CA ASN A 5 17.22 5.73 2.32
C ASN A 5 17.45 4.25 2.04
N ILE A 6 18.55 3.71 2.51
CA ILE A 6 18.85 2.31 2.30
C ILE A 6 17.83 1.42 2.99
N ILE A 7 17.52 1.75 4.24
CA ILE A 7 16.56 0.94 4.99
C ILE A 7 15.19 1.00 4.35
N GLY A 8 14.78 2.19 3.93
CA GLY A 8 13.50 2.34 3.26
C GLY A 8 13.43 1.55 1.97
N GLN A 9 14.49 1.60 1.17
CA GLN A 9 14.52 0.86 -0.08
C GLN A 9 14.48 -0.64 0.15
N LYS A 10 15.23 -1.10 1.14
CA LYS A 10 15.23 -2.53 1.43
C LYS A 10 13.86 -2.97 1.93
N GLY A 11 13.22 -2.13 2.72
CA GLY A 11 11.87 -2.44 3.19
C GLY A 11 10.89 -2.57 2.05
N GLU A 12 10.99 -1.67 1.07
CA GLU A 12 10.09 -1.74 -0.08
C GLU A 12 10.36 -2.98 -0.91
N GLU A 13 11.63 -3.37 -1.06
CA GLU A 13 11.95 -4.58 -1.78
C GLU A 13 11.37 -5.80 -1.08
N ILE A 14 11.47 -5.83 0.24
CA ILE A 14 10.93 -6.93 1.02
C ILE A 14 9.41 -6.95 0.91
N ALA A 15 8.79 -5.80 0.93
CA ALA A 15 7.34 -5.73 0.79
C ALA A 15 6.90 -6.24 -0.57
N CYS A 16 7.62 -5.89 -1.63
CA CYS A 16 7.32 -6.39 -2.96
C CYS A 16 7.43 -7.91 -3.00
N GLU A 17 8.47 -8.43 -2.38
CA GLU A 17 8.66 -9.88 -2.35
C GLU A 17 7.55 -10.55 -1.56
N THR A 18 7.13 -9.92 -0.46
CA THR A 18 6.04 -10.44 0.35
C THR A 18 4.75 -10.55 -0.47
N MET A 19 4.46 -9.52 -1.26
CA MET A 19 3.27 -9.54 -2.08
C MET A 19 3.38 -10.60 -3.18
N ARG A 20 4.57 -10.75 -3.77
CA ARG A 20 4.76 -11.76 -4.82
C ARG A 20 4.54 -13.16 -4.28
N LYS A 21 5.02 -13.41 -3.07
CA LYS A 21 4.84 -14.72 -2.46
C LYS A 21 3.39 -15.03 -2.19
N LYS A 22 2.57 -14.01 -2.10
CA LYS A 22 1.14 -14.19 -1.86
C LYS A 22 0.32 -14.18 -3.15
N GLY A 23 1.00 -14.25 -4.27
CA GLY A 23 0.32 -14.38 -5.54
C GLY A 23 0.02 -13.09 -6.28
N PHE A 24 0.59 -11.99 -5.82
CA PHE A 24 0.39 -10.70 -6.48
C PHE A 24 1.52 -10.40 -7.43
N ARG A 25 1.23 -9.62 -8.45
CA ARG A 25 2.23 -9.10 -9.34
C ARG A 25 2.40 -7.62 -9.00
N VAL A 26 3.61 -7.20 -8.71
CA VAL A 26 3.86 -5.80 -8.37
C VAL A 26 3.87 -5.00 -9.66
N VAL A 27 2.98 -4.04 -9.77
CA VAL A 27 2.88 -3.22 -10.96
C VAL A 27 3.54 -1.87 -10.83
N ASN A 28 3.68 -1.38 -9.61
CA ASN A 28 4.40 -0.14 -9.36
C ASN A 28 5.01 -0.17 -7.97
N ALA A 29 6.17 0.42 -7.84
CA ALA A 29 6.78 0.66 -6.54
C ALA A 29 7.13 2.14 -6.52
N ASN A 30 6.88 2.80 -5.39
CA ASN A 30 7.18 4.21 -5.23
C ASN A 30 6.46 5.07 -6.26
N TRP A 31 5.19 4.81 -6.43
CA TRP A 31 4.38 5.54 -7.39
C TRP A 31 4.05 6.92 -6.85
N LYS A 32 4.14 7.92 -7.71
CA LYS A 32 3.84 9.30 -7.33
C LYS A 32 2.92 9.97 -8.32
N PHE A 33 2.06 10.82 -7.81
CA PHE A 33 1.17 11.59 -8.64
C PHE A 33 0.95 12.92 -7.91
N GLY A 34 1.62 13.98 -8.37
CA GLY A 34 1.64 15.22 -7.65
C GLY A 34 2.34 15.00 -6.31
N HIS A 35 1.68 15.33 -5.24
CA HIS A 35 2.22 15.12 -3.91
C HIS A 35 1.72 13.83 -3.26
N LEU A 36 0.94 13.06 -4.00
CA LEU A 36 0.46 11.78 -3.50
C LEU A 36 1.45 10.70 -3.86
N GLU A 37 1.57 9.71 -2.99
CA GLU A 37 2.48 8.61 -3.27
C GLU A 37 1.96 7.31 -2.67
N MET A 38 2.38 6.21 -3.24
CA MET A 38 2.00 4.89 -2.78
C MET A 38 3.23 4.00 -2.87
N ASP A 39 3.58 3.36 -1.77
CA ASP A 39 4.82 2.59 -1.72
C ASP A 39 4.82 1.39 -2.66
N VAL A 40 3.79 0.60 -2.64
CA VAL A 40 3.71 -0.58 -3.50
C VAL A 40 2.28 -0.74 -4.01
N ILE A 41 2.15 -1.04 -5.29
CA ILE A 41 0.86 -1.35 -5.88
C ILE A 41 0.99 -2.71 -6.54
N ALA A 42 0.13 -3.63 -6.18
CA ALA A 42 0.21 -5.01 -6.64
C ALA A 42 -1.17 -5.53 -7.00
N VAL A 43 -1.22 -6.42 -7.99
CA VAL A 43 -2.50 -6.93 -8.48
C VAL A 43 -2.50 -8.45 -8.56
N ASN A 44 -3.69 -9.03 -8.39
CA ASN A 44 -3.89 -10.42 -8.73
C ASN A 44 -5.15 -10.44 -9.61
N LYS A 45 -5.75 -11.60 -9.79
CA LYS A 45 -6.91 -11.69 -10.68
C LYS A 45 -8.12 -10.93 -10.21
N LYS A 46 -8.25 -10.74 -8.92
CA LYS A 46 -9.43 -10.12 -8.35
C LYS A 46 -9.21 -8.76 -7.71
N GLU A 47 -8.02 -8.53 -7.21
CA GLU A 47 -7.78 -7.38 -6.36
C GLU A 47 -6.60 -6.55 -6.77
N ILE A 48 -6.65 -5.28 -6.40
CA ILE A 48 -5.49 -4.43 -6.50
C ILE A 48 -5.20 -3.96 -5.08
N ALA A 49 -4.00 -4.22 -4.61
CA ALA A 49 -3.58 -3.88 -3.26
C ALA A 49 -2.71 -2.64 -3.28
N PHE A 50 -3.10 -1.66 -2.48
CA PHE A 50 -2.31 -0.44 -2.30
C PHE A 50 -1.65 -0.58 -0.94
N VAL A 51 -0.33 -0.67 -0.94
CA VAL A 51 0.41 -1.08 0.24
C VAL A 51 1.27 0.04 0.79
N GLU A 52 1.11 0.30 2.08
CA GLU A 52 1.97 1.23 2.79
C GLU A 52 3.03 0.40 3.50
N VAL A 53 4.29 0.77 3.34
CA VAL A 53 5.40 0.05 3.93
C VAL A 53 6.02 0.89 5.02
N LYS A 54 6.11 0.34 6.22
CA LYS A 54 6.70 1.03 7.36
C LYS A 54 7.91 0.25 7.82
N THR A 55 9.09 0.83 7.70
CA THR A 55 10.33 0.15 8.06
C THR A 55 10.99 0.85 9.24
N ARG A 56 11.44 0.07 10.21
CA ARG A 56 12.09 0.58 11.40
C ARG A 56 13.29 -0.29 11.73
N THR A 57 14.22 0.31 12.48
CA THR A 57 15.38 -0.45 12.95
C THR A 57 15.23 -0.87 14.39
N SER A 58 14.17 -0.46 15.07
CA SER A 58 13.87 -0.91 16.41
C SER A 58 12.41 -1.31 16.43
N SER A 59 12.01 -2.01 17.48
CA SER A 59 10.63 -2.47 17.55
C SER A 59 9.71 -1.26 17.56
N PHE A 60 8.44 -1.50 17.29
CA PHE A 60 7.49 -0.43 17.17
C PHE A 60 7.00 0.11 18.52
N GLY A 61 7.72 -0.18 19.60
CA GLY A 61 7.40 0.40 20.90
C GLY A 61 6.04 0.00 21.42
N GLY A 62 5.66 -1.23 21.16
CA GLY A 62 4.37 -1.69 21.61
C GLY A 62 3.23 -1.36 20.68
N LYS A 63 3.47 -0.50 19.69
CA LYS A 63 2.45 -0.17 18.74
C LYS A 63 2.49 -1.14 17.57
N ARG A 64 1.35 -1.46 17.04
CA ARG A 64 1.29 -2.29 15.85
C ARG A 64 1.50 -1.38 14.64
N PRO A 65 2.01 -1.93 13.53
CA PRO A 65 2.28 -1.10 12.35
C PRO A 65 1.08 -0.30 11.87
N GLU A 66 -0.12 -0.85 11.95
CA GLU A 66 -1.29 -0.12 11.48
C GLU A 66 -1.59 1.11 12.33
N GLU A 67 -1.07 1.16 13.55
CA GLU A 67 -1.29 2.32 14.40
C GLU A 67 -0.45 3.52 13.98
N TYR A 68 0.51 3.29 13.09
CA TYR A 68 1.30 4.39 12.58
C TYR A 68 0.67 5.00 11.32
N VAL A 69 -0.41 4.39 10.83
CA VAL A 69 -1.10 4.90 9.66
C VAL A 69 -2.35 5.59 10.15
N ASP A 70 -2.22 6.88 10.42
CA ASP A 70 -3.33 7.64 11.01
C ASP A 70 -4.36 8.01 9.96
N GLU A 71 -5.38 8.74 10.37
CA GLU A 71 -6.48 9.07 9.48
C GLU A 71 -6.04 9.92 8.29
N LEU A 72 -5.14 10.84 8.52
CA LEU A 72 -4.66 11.68 7.43
C LEU A 72 -3.93 10.83 6.40
N LYS A 73 -3.10 9.88 6.87
CA LYS A 73 -2.39 9.01 5.98
C LYS A 73 -3.36 8.12 5.20
N ARG A 74 -4.40 7.64 5.86
CA ARG A 74 -5.40 6.81 5.20
C ARG A 74 -6.12 7.58 4.11
N ARG A 75 -6.41 8.84 4.35
CA ARG A 75 -7.06 9.68 3.35
C ARG A 75 -6.14 9.89 2.16
N ARG A 76 -4.86 10.09 2.41
CA ARG A 76 -3.90 10.26 1.33
C ARG A 76 -3.76 9.00 0.52
N MET A 77 -3.74 7.85 1.20
CA MET A 77 -3.69 6.59 0.50
C MET A 77 -4.94 6.39 -0.36
N ALA A 78 -6.10 6.73 0.18
CA ALA A 78 -7.32 6.60 -0.59
C ALA A 78 -7.33 7.52 -1.80
N ALA A 79 -6.81 8.75 -1.64
CA ALA A 79 -6.73 9.69 -2.75
C ALA A 79 -5.77 9.19 -3.82
N ALA A 80 -4.64 8.63 -3.40
CA ALA A 80 -3.66 8.09 -4.33
C ALA A 80 -4.24 6.89 -5.09
N ALA A 81 -4.94 6.02 -4.36
CA ALA A 81 -5.55 4.85 -4.97
C ALA A 81 -6.62 5.27 -5.97
N ASN A 82 -7.41 6.27 -5.62
CA ASN A 82 -8.46 6.75 -6.50
C ASN A 82 -7.86 7.32 -7.79
N ALA A 83 -6.77 8.07 -7.67
CA ALA A 83 -6.10 8.63 -8.83
C ALA A 83 -5.55 7.52 -9.72
N TYR A 84 -4.96 6.51 -9.11
CA TYR A 84 -4.39 5.41 -9.86
C TYR A 84 -5.48 4.63 -10.59
N ILE A 85 -6.54 4.31 -9.89
CA ILE A 85 -7.66 3.56 -10.46
C ILE A 85 -8.27 4.31 -11.64
N LYS A 86 -8.43 5.61 -11.50
CA LYS A 86 -9.01 6.38 -12.58
C LYS A 86 -8.08 6.51 -13.76
N TYR A 87 -6.83 6.77 -13.49
CA TYR A 87 -5.86 6.96 -14.56
C TYR A 87 -5.68 5.70 -15.40
N TYR A 88 -5.59 4.56 -14.75
CA TYR A 88 -5.37 3.31 -15.46
C TYR A 88 -6.65 2.52 -15.73
N LYS A 89 -7.79 3.09 -15.35
CA LYS A 89 -9.09 2.46 -15.58
C LYS A 89 -9.16 1.05 -15.01
N ILE A 90 -8.70 0.92 -13.77
CA ILE A 90 -8.66 -0.36 -13.08
C ILE A 90 -10.07 -0.81 -12.72
N GLU A 91 -10.34 -2.10 -12.89
CA GLU A 91 -11.63 -2.67 -12.52
C GLU A 91 -11.49 -3.80 -11.51
N LEU A 92 -10.38 -3.84 -10.81
CA LEU A 92 -10.19 -4.80 -9.74
C LEU A 92 -10.72 -4.23 -8.43
N VAL A 93 -10.97 -5.10 -7.49
CA VAL A 93 -11.43 -4.67 -6.18
C VAL A 93 -10.24 -4.13 -5.39
N PRO A 94 -10.27 -2.88 -4.97
CA PRO A 94 -9.12 -2.32 -4.25
C PRO A 94 -9.12 -2.74 -2.79
N ARG A 95 -7.93 -2.84 -2.24
CA ARG A 95 -7.78 -3.04 -0.82
C ARG A 95 -6.52 -2.31 -0.37
N PHE A 96 -6.47 -1.97 0.92
CA PHE A 96 -5.34 -1.25 1.49
C PHE A 96 -4.63 -2.15 2.47
N ASP A 97 -3.34 -2.36 2.24
CA ASP A 97 -2.53 -3.21 3.09
C ASP A 97 -1.45 -2.39 3.78
N ILE A 98 -1.00 -2.88 4.91
CA ILE A 98 0.11 -2.26 5.63
C ILE A 98 1.14 -3.35 5.89
N ILE A 99 2.38 -3.10 5.54
CA ILE A 99 3.47 -4.02 5.84
C ILE A 99 4.45 -3.29 6.75
N GLY A 100 4.62 -3.81 7.95
CA GLY A 100 5.56 -3.27 8.92
C GLY A 100 6.77 -4.17 9.01
N ILE A 101 7.96 -3.60 8.93
CA ILE A 101 9.19 -4.37 8.92
C ILE A 101 10.16 -3.79 9.93
N THR A 102 10.73 -4.64 10.77
CA THR A 102 11.79 -4.26 11.68
C THR A 102 13.06 -4.94 11.20
N MET A 103 14.12 -4.15 11.03
CA MET A 103 15.39 -4.65 10.54
C MET A 103 16.51 -4.37 11.52
N ASP A 104 17.53 -5.20 11.46
CA ASP A 104 18.77 -4.93 12.17
C ASP A 104 19.47 -3.79 11.45
N PRO A 105 19.87 -2.73 12.15
CA PRO A 105 20.46 -1.56 11.50
C PRO A 105 21.85 -1.83 10.89
N ASN A 106 22.51 -2.87 11.33
CA ASN A 106 23.84 -3.16 10.82
C ASN A 106 23.84 -4.19 9.70
N THR A 107 23.05 -5.23 9.85
CA THR A 107 23.03 -6.30 8.86
C THR A 107 21.87 -6.21 7.90
N TYR A 108 20.87 -5.38 8.20
CA TYR A 108 19.64 -5.23 7.43
C TYR A 108 18.82 -6.52 7.42
N GLU A 109 19.08 -7.36 8.38
CA GLU A 109 18.32 -8.60 8.49
C GLU A 109 16.94 -8.30 9.03
N VAL A 110 15.93 -8.94 8.49
CA VAL A 110 14.56 -8.71 8.94
C VAL A 110 14.35 -9.43 10.24
N LYS A 111 14.01 -8.67 11.28
CA LYS A 111 13.75 -9.25 12.58
C LYS A 111 12.29 -9.56 12.76
N GLU A 112 11.44 -8.75 12.17
CA GLU A 112 10.02 -8.93 12.31
C GLU A 112 9.32 -8.36 11.11
N LEU A 113 8.33 -9.05 10.61
CA LEU A 113 7.53 -8.57 9.49
C LEU A 113 6.07 -8.83 9.81
N THR A 114 5.25 -7.80 9.70
CA THR A 114 3.82 -7.91 9.90
C THR A 114 3.12 -7.41 8.64
N HIS A 115 2.24 -8.23 8.09
CA HIS A 115 1.48 -7.83 6.92
C HIS A 115 0.01 -7.81 7.32
N ILE A 116 -0.58 -6.64 7.32
CA ILE A 116 -1.99 -6.50 7.64
C ILE A 116 -2.72 -6.33 6.31
N GLU A 117 -3.46 -7.35 5.94
CA GLU A 117 -4.18 -7.36 4.67
C GLU A 117 -5.52 -6.69 4.86
N ASP A 118 -5.90 -5.88 3.89
CA ASP A 118 -7.19 -5.20 3.92
C ASP A 118 -7.35 -4.46 5.24
N ALA A 119 -6.36 -3.67 5.57
CA ALA A 119 -6.23 -3.05 6.88
C ALA A 119 -7.31 -2.04 7.23
N PHE A 120 -7.88 -1.39 6.26
CA PHE A 120 -8.91 -0.39 6.51
C PHE A 120 -9.71 -0.11 5.24
N LEU A 121 -10.89 0.45 5.42
CA LEU A 121 -11.71 0.86 4.30
C LEU A 121 -11.44 2.34 4.03
N PRO A 122 -11.63 2.78 2.79
CA PRO A 122 -11.42 4.19 2.48
C PRO A 122 -12.37 5.05 3.31
N PRO A 123 -11.91 6.22 3.76
CA PRO A 123 -12.78 7.11 4.51
C PRO A 123 -13.95 7.56 3.64
N GLN A 124 -15.12 7.53 4.19
CA GLN A 124 -16.31 7.87 3.46
C GLN A 124 -16.26 9.25 2.80
N ARG A 125 -15.73 10.21 3.52
CA ARG A 125 -15.64 11.51 2.97
C ARG A 125 -14.75 11.62 1.78
N THR A 126 -13.69 10.91 1.76
CA THR A 126 -12.75 10.94 0.65
C THR A 126 -13.38 10.36 -0.60
N ILE A 127 -14.18 9.34 -0.41
CA ILE A 127 -14.73 8.72 -1.56
C ILE A 127 -15.98 9.39 -1.91
N GLY A 128 -16.51 10.06 -1.04
CA GLY A 128 -17.70 10.69 -1.12
C GLY A 128 -18.12 11.07 -2.42
N LYS A 129 -18.93 11.90 -2.55
CA LYS A 129 -19.51 12.36 -3.59
C LYS A 129 -18.98 12.24 -4.89
N SER A 130 -18.19 13.02 -5.26
CA SER A 130 -17.81 13.09 -6.61
C SER A 130 -17.03 11.90 -7.09
N SER A 131 -16.11 11.48 -6.36
CA SER A 131 -15.24 10.45 -6.86
C SER A 131 -15.89 9.15 -7.07
N PHE A 132 -16.86 8.93 -6.24
CA PHE A 132 -17.35 7.61 -6.26
C PHE A 132 -18.77 7.54 -6.60
N SER A 133 -19.16 8.53 -7.29
CA SER A 133 -20.46 8.43 -7.73
C SER A 133 -20.55 7.15 -8.50
N GLY A 134 -19.48 6.78 -9.04
CA GLY A 134 -19.55 5.59 -9.78
C GLY A 134 -19.30 4.42 -8.94
N HIS A 135 -19.51 4.59 -7.77
CA HIS A 135 -19.06 3.75 -6.85
C HIS A 135 -19.18 2.38 -6.95
N GLY A 136 -19.89 1.82 -7.33
CA GLY A 136 -19.84 0.42 -7.39
C GLY A 136 -18.48 -0.13 -7.71
N LYS A 137 -17.62 0.70 -8.20
CA LYS A 137 -16.30 0.23 -8.55
C LYS A 137 -15.54 -0.41 -7.46
N TRP A 138 -15.72 0.01 -6.28
CA TRP A 138 -14.99 -0.55 -5.19
C TRP A 138 -15.40 -1.98 -4.88
N HIS A 139 -16.45 -2.45 -5.46
CA HIS A 139 -16.94 -3.76 -5.11
C HIS A 139 -17.25 -4.69 -6.26
N HIS A 140 -17.30 -4.19 -7.43
CA HIS A 140 -17.82 -5.00 -8.50
C HIS A 140 -16.92 -5.46 -9.60
N ARG A 141 -15.86 -4.80 -9.79
CA ARG A 141 -15.04 -5.13 -10.95
C ARG A 141 -13.90 -6.00 -10.57
N SER A 142 -13.55 -6.85 -11.42
CA SER A 142 -12.44 -7.73 -11.13
C SER A 142 -11.57 -7.91 -12.35
N ARG A 143 -11.56 -6.95 -13.18
CA ARG A 143 -10.77 -7.05 -14.39
C ARG A 143 -9.69 -5.99 -14.40
N VAL A 144 -8.53 -6.36 -14.85
CA VAL A 144 -7.43 -5.43 -14.98
C VAL A 144 -7.37 -4.94 -16.39
N ILE A 145 -7.32 -3.65 -16.54
CA ILE A 145 -7.23 -3.08 -17.84
C ILE A 145 -5.81 -2.96 -18.25
N GLY A 146 -5.55 -3.14 -19.45
CA GLY A 146 -4.20 -3.00 -19.92
C GLY A 146 -3.34 -4.15 -19.61
N LYS A 147 -3.85 -5.26 -19.29
CA LYS A 147 -3.02 -6.32 -19.03
C LYS A 147 -2.86 -7.13 -20.10
#